data_cadc84496c1582eede756431d5c68c83
#
_entry.id   cadc84496c1582eede756431d5c68c83
#
_cell.length_a   1.000
_cell.length_b   1.000
_cell.length_c   1.000
_cell.angle_alpha   90.00
_cell.angle_beta   90.00
_cell.angle_gamma   90.00
#
_symmetry.space_group_name_H-M   'P 1'
#
loop_
_entity.id
_entity.type
_entity.pdbx_description
1 polymer ?
#
loop_
_entity_poly.entity_id
_entity_poly.type
_entity_poly.pdbx_seq_one_letter_code
_entity_poly.pdbx_strand_id
1 'polypeptide(L)'
;VEVDQAYGAWWYSCIPVKAIEKNGLPMPFFIRCDDVEFGMRNKPVYMTMNCICVWHASFEGRFRASVDCYQYFRNFFAMIALDDCADEKMFVLRIQRGVRQNLRDMDYQAAEFILDGFEDYLRGPEYLQKLDGAATMIGKGKLNEKLIPVSEMDPELLRKAGVTKQVLANANLEFHPSKFMKYWRSIPYDKHYLPDALLCGKPGYVVKNGSCTLEGNSTRCKTLVFLDPTREKGAVRTMDRARFKSIRRREHELMARYRKEGESVRGAWKDAMPYMTSREFWEQYLGLK
;
A
#
# COMPACT_ATOMS: atom_id res chain seq x y z
N VAL A 1 21.53 -4.50 -20.29
CA VAL A 1 20.33 -5.29 -20.08
C VAL A 1 19.18 -4.50 -20.71
N GLU A 2 18.65 -4.99 -21.83
CA GLU A 2 17.43 -4.44 -22.40
C GLU A 2 16.28 -4.81 -21.48
N VAL A 3 15.54 -3.81 -21.03
CA VAL A 3 14.32 -3.98 -20.25
C VAL A 3 13.19 -3.42 -21.10
N ASP A 4 12.33 -4.28 -21.61
CA ASP A 4 11.26 -3.89 -22.54
C ASP A 4 10.24 -2.94 -21.95
N GLN A 5 10.11 -2.90 -20.61
CA GLN A 5 9.25 -2.00 -19.90
C GLN A 5 9.94 -1.53 -18.63
N ALA A 6 10.48 -0.33 -18.65
CA ALA A 6 11.10 0.29 -17.51
C ALA A 6 10.66 1.74 -17.36
N TYR A 7 10.81 2.30 -16.18
CA TYR A 7 10.61 3.70 -15.90
C TYR A 7 11.79 4.25 -15.11
N GLY A 8 12.02 5.55 -15.17
CA GLY A 8 13.02 6.23 -14.36
C GLY A 8 12.36 6.85 -13.13
N ALA A 9 12.77 6.44 -11.94
CA ALA A 9 12.35 7.11 -10.72
C ALA A 9 12.85 8.57 -10.71
N TRP A 10 12.00 9.49 -10.23
CA TRP A 10 12.29 10.94 -10.31
C TRP A 10 13.24 11.46 -9.22
N TRP A 11 14.04 10.62 -8.63
CA TRP A 11 15.05 11.07 -7.65
C TRP A 11 16.10 11.97 -8.27
N TYR A 12 16.46 11.69 -9.53
CA TYR A 12 17.26 12.52 -10.38
C TYR A 12 16.90 12.23 -11.83
N SER A 13 16.19 13.13 -12.48
CA SER A 13 15.67 12.90 -13.83
C SER A 13 15.76 14.16 -14.66
N CYS A 14 16.20 14.00 -15.92
CA CYS A 14 16.17 15.06 -16.94
C CYS A 14 15.15 14.64 -18.00
N ILE A 15 14.05 15.38 -18.08
CA ILE A 15 12.94 15.07 -19.00
C ILE A 15 12.99 16.09 -20.14
N PRO A 16 13.14 15.65 -21.41
CA PRO A 16 13.08 16.54 -22.54
C PRO A 16 11.72 17.26 -22.64
N VAL A 17 11.71 18.56 -22.83
CA VAL A 17 10.46 19.34 -22.99
C VAL A 17 9.57 18.78 -24.08
N LYS A 18 10.15 18.29 -25.19
CA LYS A 18 9.41 17.64 -26.28
C LYS A 18 8.58 16.41 -25.81
N ALA A 19 9.00 15.71 -24.77
CA ALA A 19 8.22 14.60 -24.21
C ALA A 19 6.94 15.14 -23.55
N ILE A 20 7.04 16.26 -22.84
CA ILE A 20 5.89 16.91 -22.20
C ILE A 20 4.96 17.51 -23.27
N GLU A 21 5.51 18.17 -24.30
CA GLU A 21 4.73 18.73 -25.41
C GLU A 21 3.94 17.64 -26.16
N LYS A 22 4.54 16.46 -26.34
CA LYS A 22 3.91 15.34 -27.05
C LYS A 22 2.88 14.57 -26.21
N ASN A 23 3.21 14.29 -24.95
CA ASN A 23 2.49 13.32 -24.12
C ASN A 23 1.82 13.97 -22.90
N GLY A 24 1.95 15.29 -22.70
CA GLY A 24 1.38 16.01 -21.57
C GLY A 24 2.21 15.94 -20.28
N LEU A 25 1.77 16.67 -19.29
CA LEU A 25 2.33 16.70 -17.94
C LEU A 25 1.99 15.43 -17.16
N PRO A 26 2.63 15.14 -16.01
CA PRO A 26 2.28 14.02 -15.16
C PRO A 26 0.81 14.04 -14.72
N MET A 27 0.27 12.87 -14.37
CA MET A 27 -1.02 12.76 -13.69
C MET A 27 -0.94 13.33 -12.25
N PRO A 28 -2.02 13.93 -11.71
CA PRO A 28 -2.01 14.58 -10.39
C PRO A 28 -2.10 13.54 -9.25
N PHE A 29 -1.20 12.57 -9.25
CA PHE A 29 -1.20 11.49 -8.27
C PHE A 29 -0.66 11.89 -6.90
N PHE A 30 0.04 13.00 -6.80
CA PHE A 30 0.69 13.57 -5.63
C PHE A 30 1.88 12.75 -5.11
N ILE A 31 1.71 11.46 -4.81
CA ILE A 31 2.76 10.53 -4.37
C ILE A 31 2.40 9.09 -4.73
N ARG A 32 3.36 8.29 -5.12
CA ARG A 32 3.26 6.92 -5.63
C ARG A 32 2.64 6.83 -7.02
N CYS A 33 3.28 6.08 -7.86
CA CYS A 33 2.91 5.80 -9.25
C CYS A 33 2.95 7.01 -10.21
N ASP A 34 3.32 8.20 -9.75
CA ASP A 34 3.49 9.43 -10.52
C ASP A 34 4.62 9.30 -11.55
N ASP A 35 5.79 8.87 -11.10
CA ASP A 35 6.96 8.58 -11.93
C ASP A 35 6.77 7.33 -12.81
N VAL A 36 6.10 6.32 -12.29
CA VAL A 36 5.84 5.05 -13.00
C VAL A 36 4.89 5.30 -14.17
N GLU A 37 3.72 5.94 -13.93
CA GLU A 37 2.74 6.26 -14.96
C GLU A 37 3.36 7.12 -16.07
N PHE A 38 4.02 8.21 -15.67
CA PHE A 38 4.64 9.12 -16.63
C PHE A 38 5.73 8.40 -17.45
N GLY A 39 6.56 7.58 -16.81
CA GLY A 39 7.58 6.79 -17.48
C GLY A 39 7.00 5.79 -18.47
N MET A 40 5.98 5.01 -18.07
CA MET A 40 5.32 4.02 -18.91
C MET A 40 4.64 4.66 -20.14
N ARG A 41 3.92 5.77 -19.94
CA ARG A 41 3.25 6.52 -21.00
C ARG A 41 4.22 7.11 -22.01
N ASN A 42 5.38 7.59 -21.58
CA ASN A 42 6.38 8.21 -22.46
C ASN A 42 7.25 7.20 -23.22
N LYS A 43 7.26 5.91 -22.83
CA LYS A 43 8.05 4.83 -23.46
C LYS A 43 9.49 5.26 -23.75
N PRO A 44 10.27 5.73 -22.77
CA PRO A 44 11.60 6.24 -23.01
C PRO A 44 12.56 5.12 -23.41
N VAL A 45 13.60 5.50 -24.16
CA VAL A 45 14.76 4.63 -24.38
C VAL A 45 15.68 4.75 -23.18
N TYR A 46 16.01 3.62 -22.55
CA TYR A 46 16.83 3.58 -21.36
C TYR A 46 18.29 3.34 -21.69
N MET A 47 19.14 4.09 -21.01
CA MET A 47 20.58 3.86 -21.03
C MET A 47 21.11 3.88 -19.59
N THR A 48 21.72 2.79 -19.17
CA THR A 48 22.38 2.72 -17.87
C THR A 48 23.85 3.05 -18.07
N MET A 49 24.34 4.06 -17.39
CA MET A 49 25.75 4.47 -17.42
C MET A 49 26.43 4.16 -16.09
N ASN A 50 27.64 3.64 -16.17
CA ASN A 50 28.47 3.44 -14.98
C ASN A 50 28.79 4.79 -14.33
N CYS A 51 28.90 4.80 -13.01
CA CYS A 51 29.21 5.97 -12.19
C CYS A 51 28.13 7.07 -12.14
N ILE A 52 26.97 6.86 -12.77
CA ILE A 52 25.81 7.72 -12.60
C ILE A 52 24.79 6.98 -11.75
N CYS A 53 24.64 7.37 -10.52
CA CYS A 53 23.76 6.73 -9.55
C CYS A 53 23.22 7.70 -8.49
N VAL A 54 22.17 7.27 -7.81
CA VAL A 54 21.60 7.95 -6.67
C VAL A 54 21.72 7.06 -5.44
N TRP A 55 22.27 7.61 -4.36
CA TRP A 55 22.25 6.95 -3.05
C TRP A 55 20.95 7.29 -2.36
N HIS A 56 20.11 6.32 -2.18
CA HIS A 56 18.84 6.47 -1.50
C HIS A 56 18.84 5.66 -0.22
N ALA A 57 18.40 6.26 0.88
CA ALA A 57 18.23 5.52 2.12
C ALA A 57 17.16 4.42 1.94
N SER A 58 17.38 3.27 2.57
CA SER A 58 16.45 2.13 2.52
C SER A 58 15.01 2.55 2.84
N PHE A 59 14.05 1.93 2.16
CA PHE A 59 12.62 2.07 2.46
C PHE A 59 12.18 1.27 3.69
N GLU A 60 13.06 0.46 4.25
CA GLU A 60 12.78 -0.34 5.42
C GLU A 60 12.45 0.56 6.63
N GLY A 61 11.45 0.16 7.39
CA GLY A 61 10.96 0.96 8.52
C GLY A 61 10.24 2.26 8.16
N ARG A 62 10.08 2.57 6.86
CA ARG A 62 9.40 3.79 6.38
C ARG A 62 7.97 3.57 5.92
N PHE A 63 7.45 2.36 6.11
CA PHE A 63 6.06 2.05 5.74
C PHE A 63 5.08 2.97 6.46
N ARG A 64 4.19 3.58 5.68
CA ARG A 64 3.08 4.39 6.16
C ARG A 64 1.82 3.95 5.45
N ALA A 65 0.86 3.42 6.16
CA ALA A 65 -0.37 2.89 5.58
C ALA A 65 -1.13 3.94 4.75
N SER A 66 -1.10 5.22 5.14
CA SER A 66 -1.68 6.33 4.37
C SER A 66 -1.03 6.52 2.98
N VAL A 67 0.24 6.14 2.82
CA VAL A 67 0.97 6.21 1.55
C VAL A 67 0.94 4.86 0.84
N ASP A 68 1.38 3.81 1.53
CA ASP A 68 1.64 2.50 0.94
C ASP A 68 0.38 1.62 0.79
N CYS A 69 -0.72 2.00 1.44
CA CYS A 69 -2.02 1.38 1.24
C CYS A 69 -2.99 2.33 0.53
N TYR A 70 -3.24 3.54 1.04
CA TYR A 70 -4.22 4.42 0.43
C TYR A 70 -3.76 4.99 -0.92
N GLN A 71 -2.67 5.81 -0.93
CA GLN A 71 -2.21 6.47 -2.14
C GLN A 71 -1.81 5.46 -3.23
N TYR A 72 -1.03 4.45 -2.84
CA TYR A 72 -0.56 3.42 -3.75
C TYR A 72 -1.72 2.69 -4.43
N PHE A 73 -2.72 2.19 -3.68
CA PHE A 73 -3.80 1.41 -4.29
C PHE A 73 -4.70 2.26 -5.19
N ARG A 74 -5.01 3.52 -4.81
CA ARG A 74 -5.76 4.45 -5.65
C ARG A 74 -5.03 4.71 -6.97
N ASN A 75 -3.78 5.14 -6.87
CA ASN A 75 -3.01 5.60 -8.04
C ASN A 75 -2.62 4.44 -8.96
N PHE A 76 -2.29 3.27 -8.38
CA PHE A 76 -1.96 2.10 -9.18
C PHE A 76 -3.17 1.61 -10.00
N PHE A 77 -4.38 1.67 -9.45
CA PHE A 77 -5.59 1.34 -10.19
C PHE A 77 -5.85 2.32 -11.34
N ALA A 78 -5.71 3.62 -11.08
CA ALA A 78 -5.81 4.64 -12.10
C ALA A 78 -4.75 4.44 -13.20
N MET A 79 -3.50 4.19 -12.82
CA MET A 79 -2.41 3.92 -13.76
C MET A 79 -2.70 2.71 -14.67
N ILE A 80 -3.18 1.58 -14.12
CA ILE A 80 -3.58 0.42 -14.94
C ILE A 80 -4.71 0.77 -15.90
N ALA A 81 -5.67 1.57 -15.44
CA ALA A 81 -6.77 2.02 -16.30
C ALA A 81 -6.29 2.89 -17.47
N LEU A 82 -5.25 3.71 -17.25
CA LEU A 82 -4.70 4.62 -18.25
C LEU A 82 -3.78 3.93 -19.26
N ASP A 83 -2.86 3.11 -18.78
CA ASP A 83 -1.71 2.64 -19.58
C ASP A 83 -1.82 1.18 -20.05
N ASP A 84 -2.85 0.46 -19.61
CA ASP A 84 -3.01 -0.99 -19.87
C ASP A 84 -1.73 -1.80 -19.52
N CYS A 85 -0.96 -1.34 -18.54
CA CYS A 85 0.38 -1.84 -18.25
C CYS A 85 0.40 -3.12 -17.38
N ALA A 86 -0.74 -3.52 -16.81
CA ALA A 86 -0.86 -4.70 -15.98
C ALA A 86 -2.24 -5.34 -16.07
N ASP A 87 -2.33 -6.62 -15.66
CA ASP A 87 -3.59 -7.34 -15.57
C ASP A 87 -4.43 -6.80 -14.40
N GLU A 88 -5.51 -6.11 -14.73
CA GLU A 88 -6.45 -5.54 -13.77
C GLU A 88 -7.05 -6.59 -12.83
N LYS A 89 -7.35 -7.80 -13.34
CA LYS A 89 -7.87 -8.90 -12.51
C LYS A 89 -6.86 -9.33 -11.44
N MET A 90 -5.59 -9.40 -11.80
CA MET A 90 -4.52 -9.70 -10.86
C MET A 90 -4.36 -8.60 -9.81
N PHE A 91 -4.61 -7.35 -10.19
CA PHE A 91 -4.55 -6.27 -9.22
C PHE A 91 -5.74 -6.27 -8.24
N VAL A 92 -6.95 -6.58 -8.69
CA VAL A 92 -8.12 -6.84 -7.82
C VAL A 92 -7.80 -7.93 -6.78
N LEU A 93 -7.19 -9.04 -7.23
CA LEU A 93 -6.72 -10.09 -6.31
C LEU A 93 -5.67 -9.58 -5.31
N ARG A 94 -4.82 -8.64 -5.73
CA ARG A 94 -3.83 -8.00 -4.85
C ARG A 94 -4.50 -7.15 -3.77
N ILE A 95 -5.56 -6.41 -4.09
CA ILE A 95 -6.37 -5.69 -3.09
C ILE A 95 -6.91 -6.68 -2.05
N GLN A 96 -7.60 -7.73 -2.50
CA GLN A 96 -8.19 -8.72 -1.61
C GLN A 96 -7.14 -9.39 -0.71
N ARG A 97 -5.97 -9.70 -1.27
CA ARG A 97 -4.84 -10.24 -0.49
C ARG A 97 -4.31 -9.23 0.52
N GLY A 98 -4.16 -7.97 0.11
CA GLY A 98 -3.70 -6.88 1.00
C GLY A 98 -4.64 -6.67 2.18
N VAL A 99 -5.94 -6.58 1.91
CA VAL A 99 -6.98 -6.48 2.95
C VAL A 99 -6.90 -7.69 3.90
N ARG A 100 -6.89 -8.91 3.35
CA ARG A 100 -6.80 -10.15 4.13
C ARG A 100 -5.58 -10.19 5.02
N GLN A 101 -4.41 -9.81 4.50
CA GLN A 101 -3.16 -9.86 5.24
C GLN A 101 -3.16 -8.87 6.40
N ASN A 102 -3.62 -7.66 6.17
CA ASN A 102 -3.71 -6.66 7.22
C ASN A 102 -4.73 -7.04 8.29
N LEU A 103 -5.89 -7.57 7.91
CA LEU A 103 -6.87 -8.10 8.86
C LEU A 103 -6.32 -9.24 9.71
N ARG A 104 -5.55 -10.16 9.11
CA ARG A 104 -4.89 -11.25 9.85
C ARG A 104 -3.95 -10.73 10.94
N ASP A 105 -3.24 -9.65 10.63
CA ASP A 105 -2.30 -9.02 11.56
C ASP A 105 -2.97 -7.91 12.40
N MET A 106 -4.30 -7.85 12.41
CA MET A 106 -5.11 -6.87 13.15
C MET A 106 -4.75 -5.42 12.81
N ASP A 107 -4.20 -5.18 11.62
CA ASP A 107 -3.96 -3.85 11.08
C ASP A 107 -5.20 -3.37 10.32
N TYR A 108 -6.23 -3.07 11.08
CA TYR A 108 -7.53 -2.67 10.51
C TYR A 108 -7.43 -1.35 9.75
N GLN A 109 -6.60 -0.42 10.24
CA GLN A 109 -6.42 0.87 9.57
C GLN A 109 -5.79 0.75 8.20
N ALA A 110 -4.76 -0.09 8.06
CA ALA A 110 -4.16 -0.36 6.76
C ALA A 110 -5.14 -1.07 5.79
N ALA A 111 -5.97 -1.98 6.31
CA ALA A 111 -7.02 -2.61 5.52
C ALA A 111 -8.07 -1.60 5.04
N GLU A 112 -8.51 -0.67 5.90
CA GLU A 112 -9.42 0.42 5.54
C GLU A 112 -8.81 1.35 4.51
N PHE A 113 -7.53 1.70 4.63
CA PHE A 113 -6.84 2.54 3.67
C PHE A 113 -6.75 1.91 2.26
N ILE A 114 -6.57 0.59 2.17
CA ILE A 114 -6.65 -0.10 0.87
C ILE A 114 -8.03 0.10 0.24
N LEU A 115 -9.09 -0.07 1.05
CA LEU A 115 -10.46 0.10 0.58
C LEU A 115 -10.78 1.57 0.26
N ASP A 116 -10.27 2.53 1.04
CA ASP A 116 -10.40 3.96 0.75
C ASP A 116 -9.78 4.30 -0.61
N GLY A 117 -8.56 3.82 -0.88
CA GLY A 117 -7.90 4.03 -2.16
C GLY A 117 -8.68 3.42 -3.33
N PHE A 118 -9.23 2.23 -3.15
CA PHE A 118 -10.05 1.58 -4.16
C PHE A 118 -11.37 2.29 -4.39
N GLU A 119 -12.02 2.77 -3.32
CA GLU A 119 -13.25 3.54 -3.42
C GLU A 119 -13.03 4.87 -4.14
N ASP A 120 -11.94 5.58 -3.84
CA ASP A 120 -11.61 6.84 -4.50
C ASP A 120 -11.30 6.64 -5.99
N TYR A 121 -10.67 5.53 -6.39
CA TYR A 121 -10.57 5.16 -7.79
C TYR A 121 -11.96 4.98 -8.44
N LEU A 122 -12.87 4.28 -7.77
CA LEU A 122 -14.23 4.04 -8.25
C LEU A 122 -15.11 5.31 -8.30
N ARG A 123 -14.75 6.37 -7.59
CA ARG A 123 -15.39 7.68 -7.72
C ARG A 123 -15.05 8.38 -9.04
N GLY A 124 -14.02 7.90 -9.72
CA GLY A 124 -13.60 8.39 -11.02
C GLY A 124 -12.67 9.61 -11.00
N PRO A 125 -12.24 10.05 -12.20
CA PRO A 125 -11.24 11.11 -12.35
C PRO A 125 -11.71 12.47 -11.81
N GLU A 126 -12.99 12.80 -11.90
CA GLU A 126 -13.52 14.08 -11.39
C GLU A 126 -13.30 14.26 -9.89
N TYR A 127 -13.30 13.15 -9.13
CA TYR A 127 -12.99 13.18 -7.72
C TYR A 127 -11.51 13.54 -7.50
N LEU A 128 -10.60 12.93 -8.26
CA LEU A 128 -9.17 13.20 -8.15
C LEU A 128 -8.82 14.63 -8.59
N GLN A 129 -9.48 15.17 -9.62
CA GLN A 129 -9.29 16.54 -10.09
C GLN A 129 -9.55 17.60 -9.00
N LYS A 130 -10.48 17.30 -8.08
CA LYS A 130 -10.89 18.21 -6.99
C LYS A 130 -10.18 17.93 -5.68
N LEU A 131 -9.39 16.85 -5.62
CA LEU A 131 -8.77 16.38 -4.40
C LEU A 131 -7.52 17.21 -4.08
N ASP A 132 -7.51 17.88 -2.94
CA ASP A 132 -6.28 18.43 -2.38
C ASP A 132 -5.39 17.27 -1.88
N GLY A 133 -4.35 16.97 -2.66
CA GLY A 133 -3.42 15.88 -2.36
C GLY A 133 -2.65 16.10 -1.07
N ALA A 134 -2.24 17.34 -0.77
CA ALA A 134 -1.49 17.68 0.43
C ALA A 134 -2.37 17.56 1.68
N ALA A 135 -3.56 18.16 1.68
CA ALA A 135 -4.52 18.06 2.77
C ALA A 135 -4.93 16.61 3.04
N THR A 136 -5.17 15.83 1.96
CA THR A 136 -5.48 14.39 2.06
C THR A 136 -4.33 13.62 2.70
N MET A 137 -3.08 13.87 2.30
CA MET A 137 -1.91 13.21 2.89
C MET A 137 -1.78 13.53 4.38
N ILE A 138 -1.94 14.78 4.77
CA ILE A 138 -1.90 15.20 6.17
C ILE A 138 -3.03 14.55 6.96
N GLY A 139 -4.25 14.59 6.45
CA GLY A 139 -5.44 14.02 7.11
C GLY A 139 -5.30 12.51 7.31
N LYS A 140 -4.99 11.77 6.26
CA LYS A 140 -4.77 10.32 6.34
C LYS A 140 -3.53 9.98 7.19
N GLY A 141 -2.48 10.80 7.12
CA GLY A 141 -1.26 10.64 7.91
C GLY A 141 -1.50 10.64 9.43
N LYS A 142 -2.45 11.45 9.91
CA LYS A 142 -2.85 11.50 11.33
C LYS A 142 -3.50 10.20 11.82
N LEU A 143 -4.05 9.39 10.90
CA LEU A 143 -4.71 8.11 11.20
C LEU A 143 -3.75 6.92 11.13
N ASN A 144 -2.49 7.12 10.72
CA ASN A 144 -1.51 6.03 10.75
C ASN A 144 -1.33 5.51 12.18
N GLU A 145 -1.12 4.20 12.29
CA GLU A 145 -0.77 3.57 13.56
C GLU A 145 0.48 4.24 14.15
N LYS A 146 0.40 4.61 15.42
CA LYS A 146 1.54 5.20 16.14
C LYS A 146 2.41 4.08 16.69
N LEU A 147 3.65 4.03 16.23
CA LEU A 147 4.65 3.12 16.77
C LEU A 147 5.38 3.78 17.93
N ILE A 148 5.55 3.03 19.01
CA ILE A 148 6.35 3.44 20.17
C ILE A 148 7.67 2.67 20.20
N PRO A 149 8.74 3.22 20.81
CA PRO A 149 9.98 2.50 21.06
C PRO A 149 9.71 1.18 21.80
N VAL A 150 10.35 0.10 21.38
CA VAL A 150 10.20 -1.21 22.05
C VAL A 150 10.62 -1.13 23.53
N SER A 151 11.56 -0.25 23.87
CA SER A 151 11.97 0.01 25.24
C SER A 151 10.86 0.61 26.14
N GLU A 152 9.83 1.20 25.54
CA GLU A 152 8.67 1.78 26.25
C GLU A 152 7.48 0.80 26.29
N MET A 153 7.57 -0.35 25.62
CA MET A 153 6.53 -1.37 25.63
C MET A 153 6.59 -2.18 26.94
N ASP A 154 5.44 -2.72 27.36
CA ASP A 154 5.38 -3.59 28.54
C ASP A 154 6.28 -4.82 28.38
N PRO A 155 7.34 -4.96 29.22
CA PRO A 155 8.30 -6.06 29.12
C PRO A 155 7.63 -7.44 29.34
N GLU A 156 6.59 -7.51 30.16
CA GLU A 156 5.88 -8.74 30.42
C GLU A 156 5.03 -9.17 29.22
N LEU A 157 4.42 -8.22 28.51
CA LEU A 157 3.72 -8.48 27.26
C LEU A 157 4.69 -8.99 26.20
N LEU A 158 5.86 -8.34 26.03
CA LEU A 158 6.89 -8.77 25.09
C LEU A 158 7.34 -10.20 25.37
N ARG A 159 7.62 -10.50 26.65
CA ARG A 159 8.02 -11.85 27.10
C ARG A 159 6.93 -12.88 26.78
N LYS A 160 5.67 -12.59 27.11
CA LYS A 160 4.53 -13.49 26.85
C LYS A 160 4.29 -13.71 25.35
N ALA A 161 4.53 -12.69 24.53
CA ALA A 161 4.43 -12.78 23.09
C ALA A 161 5.58 -13.59 22.46
N GLY A 162 6.65 -13.82 23.17
CA GLY A 162 7.83 -14.54 22.67
C GLY A 162 8.87 -13.62 22.01
N VAL A 163 8.79 -12.32 22.26
CA VAL A 163 9.80 -11.33 21.79
C VAL A 163 11.03 -11.45 22.71
N THR A 164 12.03 -12.19 22.25
CA THR A 164 13.30 -12.42 22.97
C THR A 164 14.35 -11.40 22.54
N LYS A 165 15.45 -11.31 23.32
CA LYS A 165 16.63 -10.51 22.91
C LYS A 165 17.17 -10.93 21.53
N GLN A 166 17.09 -12.23 21.22
CA GLN A 166 17.52 -12.75 19.91
C GLN A 166 16.60 -12.26 18.78
N VAL A 167 15.27 -12.22 19.01
CA VAL A 167 14.32 -11.64 18.05
C VAL A 167 14.65 -10.16 17.80
N LEU A 168 14.94 -9.40 18.85
CA LEU A 168 15.27 -7.97 18.70
C LEU A 168 16.62 -7.72 18.04
N ALA A 169 17.60 -8.62 18.25
CA ALA A 169 18.94 -8.52 17.65
C ALA A 169 19.02 -9.05 16.20
N ASN A 170 17.99 -9.77 15.73
CA ASN A 170 18.02 -10.39 14.41
C ASN A 170 17.87 -9.34 13.31
N ALA A 171 18.95 -9.09 12.56
CA ALA A 171 18.98 -8.15 11.44
C ALA A 171 18.55 -8.75 10.10
N ASN A 172 18.08 -10.02 10.07
CA ASN A 172 17.71 -10.66 8.82
C ASN A 172 16.39 -10.08 8.27
N LEU A 173 16.48 -9.39 7.16
CA LEU A 173 15.36 -8.77 6.45
C LEU A 173 14.73 -9.68 5.40
N GLU A 174 15.36 -10.85 5.13
CA GLU A 174 14.86 -11.82 4.17
C GLU A 174 14.06 -12.92 4.88
N PHE A 175 12.86 -13.16 4.37
CA PHE A 175 12.00 -14.20 4.87
C PHE A 175 11.59 -15.16 3.75
N HIS A 176 11.96 -16.42 3.92
CA HIS A 176 11.58 -17.52 3.03
C HIS A 176 10.56 -18.43 3.69
N PRO A 177 9.24 -18.14 3.55
CA PRO A 177 8.20 -18.95 4.17
C PRO A 177 8.20 -20.37 3.60
N SER A 178 8.12 -21.37 4.48
CA SER A 178 7.91 -22.77 4.07
C SER A 178 6.64 -22.94 3.24
N LYS A 179 6.54 -24.04 2.47
CA LYS A 179 5.32 -24.36 1.69
C LYS A 179 4.07 -24.41 2.59
N PHE A 180 4.21 -24.98 3.78
CA PHE A 180 3.14 -25.06 4.78
C PHE A 180 2.71 -23.66 5.26
N MET A 181 3.64 -22.76 5.55
CA MET A 181 3.32 -21.39 5.93
C MET A 181 2.66 -20.61 4.79
N LYS A 182 3.07 -20.84 3.53
CA LYS A 182 2.42 -20.24 2.36
C LYS A 182 0.97 -20.70 2.25
N TYR A 183 0.72 -21.99 2.42
CA TYR A 183 -0.63 -22.57 2.42
C TYR A 183 -1.46 -22.01 3.58
N TRP A 184 -0.92 -22.05 4.81
CA TRP A 184 -1.59 -21.53 6.00
C TRP A 184 -1.96 -20.04 5.87
N ARG A 185 -1.07 -19.24 5.29
CA ARG A 185 -1.34 -17.84 5.01
C ARG A 185 -2.40 -17.62 3.91
N SER A 186 -2.70 -18.64 3.13
CA SER A 186 -3.78 -18.57 2.13
C SER A 186 -5.17 -18.73 2.75
N ILE A 187 -5.25 -19.31 3.95
CA ILE A 187 -6.52 -19.45 4.68
C ILE A 187 -6.97 -18.06 5.17
N PRO A 188 -8.15 -17.60 4.78
CA PRO A 188 -8.61 -16.26 5.15
C PRO A 188 -9.10 -16.22 6.62
N TYR A 189 -8.66 -15.20 7.37
CA TYR A 189 -9.29 -14.69 8.60
C TYR A 189 -9.64 -15.74 9.65
N ASP A 190 -8.81 -16.76 9.81
CA ASP A 190 -9.05 -17.88 10.68
C ASP A 190 -9.47 -17.48 12.11
N LYS A 191 -8.71 -16.60 12.74
CA LYS A 191 -8.94 -16.22 14.13
C LYS A 191 -10.21 -15.40 14.38
N HIS A 192 -10.64 -14.57 13.43
CA HIS A 192 -11.82 -13.73 13.63
C HIS A 192 -13.13 -14.50 13.58
N TYR A 193 -13.13 -15.67 12.93
CA TYR A 193 -14.28 -16.57 12.88
C TYR A 193 -14.27 -17.62 13.98
N LEU A 194 -13.15 -17.78 14.69
CA LEU A 194 -13.05 -18.78 15.75
C LEU A 194 -13.84 -18.33 16.99
N PRO A 195 -14.54 -19.26 17.68
CA PRO A 195 -15.03 -19.05 19.02
C PRO A 195 -13.88 -18.69 19.97
N ASP A 196 -14.17 -17.95 21.03
CA ASP A 196 -13.18 -17.50 21.99
C ASP A 196 -12.40 -18.65 22.66
N ALA A 197 -13.09 -19.78 22.88
CA ALA A 197 -12.47 -20.98 23.43
C ALA A 197 -11.38 -21.63 22.56
N LEU A 198 -11.40 -21.34 21.24
CA LEU A 198 -10.40 -21.85 20.31
C LEU A 198 -9.26 -20.85 20.06
N LEU A 199 -9.34 -19.65 20.63
CA LEU A 199 -8.29 -18.64 20.53
C LEU A 199 -7.19 -18.93 21.56
N CYS A 200 -5.96 -18.56 21.22
CA CYS A 200 -4.83 -18.67 22.12
C CYS A 200 -4.89 -17.55 23.17
N GLY A 201 -4.78 -17.90 24.45
CA GLY A 201 -4.72 -16.93 25.55
C GLY A 201 -3.40 -16.15 25.61
N LYS A 202 -2.34 -16.64 24.93
CA LYS A 202 -1.05 -15.96 24.85
C LYS A 202 -1.05 -14.95 23.69
N PRO A 203 -0.45 -13.76 23.88
CA PRO A 203 -0.20 -12.84 22.78
C PRO A 203 0.77 -13.47 21.77
N GLY A 204 0.65 -13.07 20.51
CA GLY A 204 1.63 -13.39 19.47
C GLY A 204 2.52 -12.18 19.15
N TYR A 205 3.50 -12.37 18.28
CA TYR A 205 4.24 -11.26 17.69
C TYR A 205 4.44 -11.44 16.20
N VAL A 206 4.64 -10.35 15.48
CA VAL A 206 5.08 -10.35 14.07
C VAL A 206 6.05 -9.21 13.84
N VAL A 207 7.08 -9.48 13.05
CA VAL A 207 7.98 -8.48 12.47
C VAL A 207 7.59 -8.33 11.00
N LYS A 208 7.32 -7.10 10.54
CA LYS A 208 6.89 -6.86 9.15
C LYS A 208 7.69 -5.76 8.49
N ASN A 209 7.97 -5.97 7.20
CA ASN A 209 8.41 -4.93 6.28
C ASN A 209 7.29 -4.68 5.26
N GLY A 210 6.54 -3.61 5.46
CA GLY A 210 5.32 -3.34 4.69
C GLY A 210 4.31 -4.49 4.79
N SER A 211 3.95 -5.08 3.66
CA SER A 211 3.04 -6.24 3.60
C SER A 211 3.73 -7.59 3.85
N CYS A 212 5.07 -7.62 3.91
CA CYS A 212 5.83 -8.85 4.11
C CYS A 212 6.05 -9.13 5.60
N THR A 213 5.60 -10.29 6.10
CA THR A 213 5.94 -10.76 7.43
C THR A 213 7.31 -11.43 7.39
N LEU A 214 8.26 -10.88 8.13
CA LEU A 214 9.63 -11.39 8.21
C LEU A 214 9.75 -12.51 9.23
N GLU A 215 9.10 -12.35 10.39
CA GLU A 215 9.20 -13.28 11.51
C GLU A 215 7.91 -13.28 12.33
N GLY A 216 7.71 -14.31 13.14
CA GLY A 216 6.62 -14.39 14.11
C GLY A 216 5.34 -15.02 13.58
N ASN A 217 4.32 -15.03 14.42
CA ASN A 217 3.03 -15.67 14.16
C ASN A 217 1.87 -14.91 14.81
N SER A 218 0.85 -14.63 14.02
CA SER A 218 -0.40 -13.98 14.47
C SER A 218 -1.58 -14.95 14.59
N THR A 219 -1.34 -16.25 14.41
CA THR A 219 -2.39 -17.28 14.38
C THR A 219 -3.06 -17.42 15.74
N ARG A 220 -4.40 -17.34 15.74
CA ARG A 220 -5.27 -17.57 16.91
C ARG A 220 -5.03 -16.65 18.12
N CYS A 221 -4.14 -15.66 18.06
CA CYS A 221 -3.93 -14.74 19.17
C CYS A 221 -4.98 -13.61 19.18
N LYS A 222 -5.45 -13.22 20.38
CA LYS A 222 -6.31 -12.03 20.57
C LYS A 222 -5.52 -10.74 20.65
N THR A 223 -4.27 -10.82 21.06
CA THR A 223 -3.33 -9.70 21.20
C THR A 223 -2.08 -10.00 20.40
N LEU A 224 -1.58 -9.01 19.67
CA LEU A 224 -0.43 -9.12 18.78
C LEU A 224 0.54 -7.97 19.05
N VAL A 225 1.78 -8.29 19.30
CA VAL A 225 2.89 -7.32 19.26
C VAL A 225 3.36 -7.21 17.81
N PHE A 226 3.19 -6.04 17.22
CA PHE A 226 3.77 -5.70 15.94
C PHE A 226 5.13 -5.04 16.16
N LEU A 227 6.13 -5.45 15.38
CA LEU A 227 7.45 -4.83 15.34
C LEU A 227 7.76 -4.39 13.90
N ASP A 228 8.36 -3.23 13.76
CA ASP A 228 8.89 -2.75 12.50
C ASP A 228 10.12 -3.59 12.06
N PRO A 229 10.62 -3.46 10.82
CA PRO A 229 11.74 -4.26 10.33
C PRO A 229 13.03 -4.04 11.12
N THR A 230 13.20 -2.84 11.70
CA THR A 230 14.38 -2.53 12.53
C THR A 230 14.28 -3.10 13.93
N ARG A 231 13.08 -3.50 14.36
CA ARG A 231 12.74 -3.99 15.71
C ARG A 231 12.98 -2.98 16.82
N GLU A 232 13.13 -1.71 16.45
CA GLU A 232 13.28 -0.60 17.39
C GLU A 232 11.95 -0.04 17.87
N LYS A 233 10.90 -0.18 17.00
CA LYS A 233 9.57 0.36 17.26
C LYS A 233 8.51 -0.71 17.02
N GLY A 234 7.39 -0.55 17.71
CA GLY A 234 6.27 -1.46 17.54
C GLY A 234 4.95 -0.88 18.03
N ALA A 235 3.92 -1.69 17.94
CA ALA A 235 2.58 -1.40 18.45
C ALA A 235 1.94 -2.66 19.04
N VAL A 236 0.96 -2.48 19.89
CA VAL A 236 0.13 -3.57 20.41
C VAL A 236 -1.23 -3.50 19.73
N ARG A 237 -1.58 -4.57 19.05
CA ARG A 237 -2.86 -4.71 18.33
C ARG A 237 -3.75 -5.71 19.04
N THR A 238 -5.04 -5.43 19.09
CA THR A 238 -6.04 -6.29 19.69
C THR A 238 -7.11 -6.66 18.67
N MET A 239 -7.69 -7.84 18.85
CA MET A 239 -8.75 -8.35 17.98
C MET A 239 -10.02 -7.51 18.17
N ASP A 240 -10.51 -6.95 17.06
CA ASP A 240 -11.80 -6.26 16.96
C ASP A 240 -12.67 -6.93 15.89
N ARG A 241 -13.60 -7.79 16.33
CA ARG A 241 -14.51 -8.51 15.43
C ARG A 241 -15.55 -7.61 14.78
N ALA A 242 -15.94 -6.51 15.43
CA ALA A 242 -16.92 -5.59 14.88
C ALA A 242 -16.30 -4.83 13.71
N ARG A 243 -15.10 -4.29 13.90
CA ARG A 243 -14.33 -3.61 12.85
C ARG A 243 -13.98 -4.56 11.71
N PHE A 244 -13.56 -5.79 12.01
CA PHE A 244 -13.34 -6.83 11.00
C PHE A 244 -14.57 -7.07 10.13
N LYS A 245 -15.75 -7.28 10.72
CA LYS A 245 -17.00 -7.50 9.99
C LYS A 245 -17.37 -6.30 9.12
N SER A 246 -17.19 -5.08 9.63
CA SER A 246 -17.44 -3.84 8.89
C SER A 246 -16.55 -3.72 7.66
N ILE A 247 -15.23 -3.96 7.80
CA ILE A 247 -14.27 -3.94 6.70
C ILE A 247 -14.62 -4.99 5.64
N ARG A 248 -14.97 -6.22 6.07
CA ARG A 248 -15.37 -7.30 5.16
C ARG A 248 -16.64 -6.96 4.37
N ARG A 249 -17.63 -6.37 5.04
CA ARG A 249 -18.86 -5.92 4.36
C ARG A 249 -18.53 -4.85 3.32
N ARG A 250 -17.77 -3.81 3.69
CA ARG A 250 -17.34 -2.76 2.77
C ARG A 250 -16.54 -3.31 1.58
N GLU A 251 -15.64 -4.27 1.81
CA GLU A 251 -14.91 -4.93 0.72
C GLU A 251 -15.87 -5.61 -0.26
N HIS A 252 -16.87 -6.34 0.23
CA HIS A 252 -17.88 -6.99 -0.61
C HIS A 252 -18.70 -5.97 -1.43
N GLU A 253 -19.10 -4.87 -0.81
CA GLU A 253 -19.86 -3.78 -1.47
C GLU A 253 -19.02 -3.13 -2.58
N LEU A 254 -17.76 -2.80 -2.32
CA LEU A 254 -16.86 -2.21 -3.30
C LEU A 254 -16.54 -3.17 -4.45
N MET A 255 -16.35 -4.47 -4.17
CA MET A 255 -16.16 -5.47 -5.21
C MET A 255 -17.42 -5.70 -6.06
N ALA A 256 -18.61 -5.58 -5.48
CA ALA A 256 -19.86 -5.63 -6.23
C ALA A 256 -20.02 -4.40 -7.13
N ARG A 257 -19.70 -3.22 -6.61
CA ARG A 257 -19.69 -1.98 -7.38
C ARG A 257 -18.69 -2.04 -8.54
N TYR A 258 -17.47 -2.51 -8.28
CA TYR A 258 -16.45 -2.67 -9.32
C TYR A 258 -16.89 -3.62 -10.45
N ARG A 259 -17.53 -4.74 -10.13
CA ARG A 259 -18.06 -5.66 -11.15
C ARG A 259 -19.13 -5.03 -12.04
N LYS A 260 -19.90 -4.08 -11.48
CA LYS A 260 -20.97 -3.39 -12.21
C LYS A 260 -20.47 -2.19 -13.01
N GLU A 261 -19.57 -1.41 -12.45
CA GLU A 261 -19.19 -0.07 -12.93
C GLU A 261 -17.73 0.01 -13.42
N GLY A 262 -16.90 -1.01 -13.14
CA GLY A 262 -15.44 -0.94 -13.35
C GLY A 262 -15.04 -0.60 -14.78
N GLU A 263 -15.72 -1.15 -15.78
CA GLU A 263 -15.43 -0.84 -17.18
C GLU A 263 -15.75 0.62 -17.54
N SER A 264 -16.90 1.13 -17.10
CA SER A 264 -17.25 2.54 -17.33
C SER A 264 -16.33 3.51 -16.58
N VAL A 265 -15.93 3.16 -15.33
CA VAL A 265 -14.95 3.94 -14.57
C VAL A 265 -13.60 3.95 -15.28
N ARG A 266 -13.15 2.81 -15.80
CA ARG A 266 -11.92 2.72 -16.58
C ARG A 266 -11.97 3.60 -17.84
N GLY A 267 -13.09 3.58 -18.58
CA GLY A 267 -13.32 4.47 -19.72
C GLY A 267 -13.22 5.94 -19.30
N ALA A 268 -13.91 6.34 -18.22
CA ALA A 268 -13.87 7.69 -17.71
C ALA A 268 -12.44 8.18 -17.36
N TRP A 269 -11.60 7.31 -16.78
CA TRP A 269 -10.19 7.63 -16.51
C TRP A 269 -9.41 7.88 -17.80
N LYS A 270 -9.60 7.05 -18.84
CA LYS A 270 -8.96 7.23 -20.15
C LYS A 270 -9.38 8.52 -20.81
N ASP A 271 -10.68 8.81 -20.79
CA ASP A 271 -11.26 10.01 -21.40
C ASP A 271 -10.80 11.31 -20.71
N ALA A 272 -10.60 11.26 -19.39
CA ALA A 272 -10.15 12.42 -18.61
C ALA A 272 -8.64 12.67 -18.69
N MET A 273 -7.83 11.68 -19.05
CA MET A 273 -6.36 11.79 -19.05
C MET A 273 -5.83 12.97 -19.88
N PRO A 274 -6.30 13.26 -21.14
CA PRO A 274 -5.78 14.36 -21.91
C PRO A 274 -5.95 15.72 -21.21
N TYR A 275 -7.08 15.93 -20.53
CA TYR A 275 -7.31 17.14 -19.74
C TYR A 275 -6.44 17.16 -18.48
N MET A 276 -6.40 16.08 -17.70
CA MET A 276 -5.66 15.98 -16.43
C MET A 276 -4.14 16.08 -16.61
N THR A 277 -3.64 15.86 -17.81
CA THR A 277 -2.22 16.04 -18.16
C THR A 277 -1.94 17.34 -18.90
N SER A 278 -2.96 18.18 -19.11
CA SER A 278 -2.83 19.47 -19.79
C SER A 278 -2.22 20.52 -18.88
N ARG A 279 -1.61 21.54 -19.52
CA ARG A 279 -1.14 22.73 -18.81
C ARG A 279 -2.30 23.50 -18.16
N GLU A 280 -3.45 23.58 -18.84
CA GLU A 280 -4.65 24.25 -18.33
C GLU A 280 -5.11 23.66 -17.01
N PHE A 281 -5.22 22.32 -16.94
CA PHE A 281 -5.57 21.62 -15.69
C PHE A 281 -4.58 21.95 -14.57
N TRP A 282 -3.28 21.87 -14.84
CA TRP A 282 -2.26 22.09 -13.81
C TRP A 282 -2.21 23.54 -13.32
N GLU A 283 -2.44 24.53 -14.21
CA GLU A 283 -2.52 25.94 -13.81
C GLU A 283 -3.72 26.18 -12.88
N GLN A 284 -4.88 25.57 -13.16
CA GLN A 284 -6.05 25.62 -12.27
C GLN A 284 -5.82 24.85 -10.96
N TYR A 285 -5.30 23.65 -11.04
CA TYR A 285 -5.07 22.77 -9.88
C TYR A 285 -4.08 23.39 -8.87
N LEU A 286 -3.09 24.10 -9.37
CA LEU A 286 -2.08 24.80 -8.55
C LEU A 286 -2.50 26.24 -8.16
N GLY A 287 -3.66 26.72 -8.61
CA GLY A 287 -4.12 28.08 -8.34
C GLY A 287 -3.25 29.15 -8.99
N LEU A 288 -2.66 28.88 -10.17
CA LEU A 288 -1.83 29.81 -10.94
C LEU A 288 -2.67 30.68 -11.88
N LYS A 289 -3.92 30.33 -12.07
CA LYS A 289 -4.95 31.09 -12.81
C LYS A 289 -6.26 31.10 -12.05
#